data_00c7446dda63ebd57578be928cf1493d
#
_entry.id   00c7446dda63ebd57578be928cf1493d
#
_cell.length_a   1.000
_cell.length_b   1.000
_cell.length_c   1.000
_cell.angle_alpha   90.00
_cell.angle_beta   90.00
_cell.angle_gamma   90.00
#
_symmetry.space_group_name_H-M   'P 1'
#
loop_
_entity.id
_entity.type
_entity.pdbx_description
1 polymer ?
#
loop_
_entity_poly.entity_id
_entity_poly.type
_entity_poly.pdbx_seq_one_letter_code
_entity_poly.pdbx_strand_id
1 'polypeptide(L)'
;MRLGNNPWDILRISPASSKAEIHAAYHALAQQHHPDKGGNNKMFSEITKAYNELKGRTPVTVVSAPSALYVNLKLDIIQQIEGVSGYVGVVLSDKTTLYLKVNILPGAMANDKFKVEEENQTYIINIQEKQHDSFTRQGFNVIMSRRIDIIDVLCGNTIVVIDPCGQPHKVQVTRNSLEQSRLIVPNKGLYDRKKKKYGHMYIDTTVEVPLLNENNINDFIKRLKNDRN
;
A
#
# COMPACT_ATOMS: atom_id res chain seq x y z
N MET A 1 8.85 -55.90 1.72
CA MET A 1 8.60 -54.43 1.58
C MET A 1 7.37 -54.12 2.42
N ARG A 2 7.49 -53.41 3.55
CA ARG A 2 6.33 -52.99 4.36
C ARG A 2 5.69 -51.83 3.63
N LEU A 3 4.48 -52.03 3.08
CA LEU A 3 3.63 -50.97 2.61
C LEU A 3 3.25 -50.11 3.83
N GLY A 4 3.40 -48.81 3.73
CA GLY A 4 3.07 -47.87 4.79
C GLY A 4 1.59 -48.00 5.19
N ASN A 5 1.27 -47.68 6.46
CA ASN A 5 -0.10 -47.74 7.02
C ASN A 5 -1.05 -46.66 6.45
N ASN A 6 -0.65 -45.98 5.37
CA ASN A 6 -1.41 -44.87 4.78
C ASN A 6 -2.30 -45.41 3.63
N PRO A 7 -3.63 -45.20 3.67
CA PRO A 7 -4.55 -45.67 2.63
C PRO A 7 -4.21 -45.19 1.22
N TRP A 8 -3.63 -43.99 1.08
CA TRP A 8 -3.20 -43.44 -0.22
C TRP A 8 -2.05 -44.24 -0.82
N ASP A 9 -1.09 -44.64 -0.01
CA ASP A 9 0.07 -45.44 -0.45
C ASP A 9 -0.36 -46.86 -0.83
N ILE A 10 -1.34 -47.46 -0.11
CA ILE A 10 -1.90 -48.77 -0.40
C ILE A 10 -2.59 -48.77 -1.76
N LEU A 11 -3.40 -47.74 -2.07
CA LEU A 11 -4.06 -47.59 -3.38
C LEU A 11 -3.14 -47.01 -4.45
N ARG A 12 -1.92 -46.59 -4.12
CA ARG A 12 -0.92 -45.98 -5.03
C ARG A 12 -1.44 -44.73 -5.73
N ILE A 13 -2.14 -43.90 -5.01
CA ILE A 13 -2.74 -42.65 -5.51
C ILE A 13 -2.34 -41.47 -4.63
N SER A 14 -2.51 -40.25 -5.17
CA SER A 14 -2.26 -39.01 -4.44
C SER A 14 -3.38 -38.70 -3.45
N PRO A 15 -3.08 -38.02 -2.30
CA PRO A 15 -4.10 -37.48 -1.41
C PRO A 15 -5.06 -36.46 -2.10
N ALA A 16 -4.66 -35.94 -3.24
CA ALA A 16 -5.47 -35.01 -4.06
C ALA A 16 -6.34 -35.76 -5.12
N SER A 17 -6.27 -37.09 -5.18
CA SER A 17 -7.02 -37.86 -6.19
C SER A 17 -8.53 -37.76 -6.01
N SER A 18 -9.23 -37.62 -7.13
CA SER A 18 -10.68 -37.54 -7.23
C SER A 18 -11.36 -38.85 -6.81
N LYS A 19 -12.65 -38.82 -6.49
CA LYS A 19 -13.44 -40.03 -6.21
C LYS A 19 -13.40 -41.05 -7.34
N ALA A 20 -13.37 -40.59 -8.60
CA ALA A 20 -13.28 -41.45 -9.76
C ALA A 20 -11.91 -42.16 -9.83
N GLU A 21 -10.82 -41.48 -9.52
CA GLU A 21 -9.48 -42.06 -9.48
C GLU A 21 -9.31 -43.04 -8.32
N ILE A 22 -9.86 -42.74 -7.13
CA ILE A 22 -9.88 -43.67 -5.98
C ILE A 22 -10.62 -44.94 -6.35
N HIS A 23 -11.77 -44.85 -7.03
CA HIS A 23 -12.56 -45.98 -7.49
C HIS A 23 -11.84 -46.78 -8.56
N ALA A 24 -11.24 -46.12 -9.56
CA ALA A 24 -10.47 -46.79 -10.61
C ALA A 24 -9.26 -47.55 -10.05
N ALA A 25 -8.49 -46.93 -9.14
CA ALA A 25 -7.34 -47.55 -8.49
C ALA A 25 -7.74 -48.79 -7.65
N TYR A 26 -8.83 -48.64 -6.91
CA TYR A 26 -9.38 -49.81 -6.16
C TYR A 26 -9.72 -50.96 -7.08
N HIS A 27 -10.49 -50.74 -8.17
CA HIS A 27 -10.87 -51.78 -9.11
C HIS A 27 -9.67 -52.48 -9.75
N ALA A 28 -8.66 -51.71 -10.17
CA ALA A 28 -7.45 -52.25 -10.79
C ALA A 28 -6.69 -53.18 -9.81
N LEU A 29 -6.47 -52.71 -8.56
CA LEU A 29 -5.75 -53.49 -7.55
C LEU A 29 -6.58 -54.66 -7.01
N ALA A 30 -7.90 -54.52 -6.87
CA ALA A 30 -8.79 -55.58 -6.46
C ALA A 30 -8.86 -56.72 -7.47
N GLN A 31 -8.85 -56.41 -8.79
CA GLN A 31 -8.78 -57.44 -9.83
C GLN A 31 -7.44 -58.16 -9.86
N GLN A 32 -6.34 -57.47 -9.60
CA GLN A 32 -4.99 -58.05 -9.56
C GLN A 32 -4.78 -58.99 -8.36
N HIS A 33 -5.39 -58.68 -7.20
CA HIS A 33 -5.20 -59.41 -5.97
C HIS A 33 -6.44 -60.20 -5.53
N HIS A 34 -7.40 -60.45 -6.48
CA HIS A 34 -8.62 -61.21 -6.17
C HIS A 34 -8.33 -62.64 -5.78
N PRO A 35 -8.92 -63.17 -4.68
CA PRO A 35 -8.67 -64.55 -4.22
C PRO A 35 -8.98 -65.59 -5.28
N ASP A 36 -10.07 -65.46 -6.03
CA ASP A 36 -10.48 -66.38 -7.07
C ASP A 36 -9.55 -66.43 -8.30
N LYS A 37 -8.66 -65.44 -8.44
CA LYS A 37 -7.65 -65.37 -9.50
C LYS A 37 -6.23 -65.69 -8.98
N GLY A 38 -6.13 -66.34 -7.80
CA GLY A 38 -4.86 -66.69 -7.22
C GLY A 38 -4.11 -65.53 -6.56
N GLY A 39 -4.80 -64.44 -6.28
CA GLY A 39 -4.23 -63.24 -5.63
C GLY A 39 -4.03 -63.43 -4.11
N ASN A 40 -3.35 -62.45 -3.51
CA ASN A 40 -3.01 -62.52 -2.09
C ASN A 40 -4.16 -61.95 -1.23
N ASN A 41 -4.82 -62.82 -0.42
CA ASN A 41 -5.94 -62.48 0.45
C ASN A 41 -5.63 -61.34 1.42
N LYS A 42 -4.40 -61.29 1.93
CA LYS A 42 -3.99 -60.22 2.86
C LYS A 42 -3.94 -58.87 2.15
N MET A 43 -3.34 -58.82 0.96
CA MET A 43 -3.29 -57.60 0.13
C MET A 43 -4.69 -57.12 -0.30
N PHE A 44 -5.57 -58.08 -0.70
CA PHE A 44 -6.95 -57.77 -1.04
C PHE A 44 -7.71 -57.13 0.14
N SER A 45 -7.53 -57.67 1.36
CA SER A 45 -8.11 -57.10 2.57
C SER A 45 -7.60 -55.70 2.88
N GLU A 46 -6.29 -55.45 2.72
CA GLU A 46 -5.68 -54.13 2.92
C GLU A 46 -6.17 -53.10 1.88
N ILE A 47 -6.27 -53.50 0.60
CA ILE A 47 -6.81 -52.67 -0.48
C ILE A 47 -8.27 -52.30 -0.22
N THR A 48 -9.11 -53.27 0.20
CA THR A 48 -10.53 -53.04 0.50
C THR A 48 -10.70 -52.13 1.71
N LYS A 49 -9.87 -52.30 2.74
CA LYS A 49 -9.87 -51.41 3.91
C LYS A 49 -9.48 -49.97 3.54
N ALA A 50 -8.40 -49.79 2.80
CA ALA A 50 -7.96 -48.49 2.31
C ALA A 50 -9.03 -47.79 1.47
N TYR A 51 -9.70 -48.50 0.57
CA TYR A 51 -10.82 -47.95 -0.21
C TYR A 51 -11.99 -47.54 0.68
N ASN A 52 -12.38 -48.34 1.67
CA ASN A 52 -13.48 -48.01 2.59
C ASN A 52 -13.18 -46.77 3.44
N GLU A 53 -11.93 -46.55 3.80
CA GLU A 53 -11.50 -45.33 4.50
C GLU A 53 -11.56 -44.09 3.60
N LEU A 54 -11.29 -44.24 2.30
CA LEU A 54 -11.20 -43.12 1.36
C LEU A 54 -12.51 -42.81 0.62
N LYS A 55 -13.39 -43.83 0.40
CA LYS A 55 -14.64 -43.63 -0.40
C LYS A 55 -15.58 -42.58 0.15
N GLY A 56 -15.53 -42.30 1.46
CA GLY A 56 -16.35 -41.29 2.13
C GLY A 56 -15.70 -39.89 2.23
N ARG A 57 -14.43 -39.78 1.86
CA ARG A 57 -13.74 -38.50 1.89
C ARG A 57 -14.04 -37.72 0.60
N THR A 58 -14.49 -36.48 0.74
CA THR A 58 -14.38 -35.53 -0.36
C THR A 58 -12.90 -35.30 -0.62
N PRO A 59 -12.45 -35.29 -1.88
CA PRO A 59 -11.07 -34.89 -2.16
C PRO A 59 -10.82 -33.59 -1.45
N VAL A 60 -9.82 -33.56 -0.58
CA VAL A 60 -9.29 -32.28 -0.11
C VAL A 60 -8.61 -31.71 -1.35
N THR A 61 -9.36 -30.94 -2.11
CA THR A 61 -8.76 -30.00 -3.04
C THR A 61 -7.91 -29.12 -2.14
N VAL A 62 -6.61 -29.37 -2.09
CA VAL A 62 -5.67 -28.35 -1.67
C VAL A 62 -5.81 -27.29 -2.75
N VAL A 63 -6.82 -26.44 -2.61
CA VAL A 63 -6.80 -25.12 -3.23
C VAL A 63 -5.61 -24.49 -2.53
N SER A 64 -4.44 -24.54 -3.16
CA SER A 64 -3.37 -23.65 -2.81
C SER A 64 -4.05 -22.30 -2.79
N ALA A 65 -4.20 -21.72 -1.60
CA ALA A 65 -4.75 -20.36 -1.48
C ALA A 65 -3.98 -19.54 -2.51
N PRO A 66 -4.66 -18.83 -3.42
CA PRO A 66 -3.98 -18.11 -4.48
C PRO A 66 -2.86 -17.33 -3.82
N SER A 67 -1.62 -17.63 -4.21
CA SER A 67 -0.46 -17.00 -3.59
C SER A 67 -0.62 -15.52 -3.83
N ALA A 68 -0.80 -14.74 -2.77
CA ALA A 68 -1.00 -13.31 -2.90
C ALA A 68 0.21 -12.71 -3.60
N LEU A 69 0.00 -12.02 -4.70
CA LEU A 69 1.04 -11.30 -5.41
C LEU A 69 1.26 -9.95 -4.74
N TYR A 70 2.51 -9.67 -4.38
CA TYR A 70 2.89 -8.40 -3.77
C TYR A 70 3.28 -7.41 -4.86
N VAL A 71 2.64 -6.25 -4.87
CA VAL A 71 2.92 -5.16 -5.82
C VAL A 71 3.16 -3.85 -5.08
N ASN A 72 4.02 -3.00 -5.62
CA ASN A 72 4.31 -1.69 -5.03
C ASN A 72 3.58 -0.61 -5.82
N LEU A 73 2.89 0.28 -5.11
CA LEU A 73 2.23 1.45 -5.67
C LEU A 73 2.87 2.71 -5.06
N LYS A 74 3.43 3.56 -5.90
CA LYS A 74 3.99 4.85 -5.49
C LYS A 74 2.88 5.91 -5.50
N LEU A 75 2.63 6.52 -4.34
CA LEU A 75 1.71 7.64 -4.21
C LEU A 75 2.49 8.92 -3.93
N ASP A 76 2.16 9.99 -4.66
CA ASP A 76 2.62 11.33 -4.31
C ASP A 76 1.83 11.90 -3.14
N ILE A 77 2.25 13.06 -2.64
CA ILE A 77 1.66 13.69 -1.46
C ILE A 77 0.19 14.09 -1.68
N ILE A 78 -0.19 14.46 -2.90
CA ILE A 78 -1.55 14.84 -3.26
C ILE A 78 -2.45 13.60 -3.18
N GLN A 79 -2.02 12.50 -3.79
CA GLN A 79 -2.72 11.23 -3.76
C GLN A 79 -2.86 10.67 -2.33
N GLN A 80 -1.88 10.93 -1.46
CA GLN A 80 -1.96 10.57 -0.05
C GLN A 80 -2.98 11.44 0.73
N ILE A 81 -3.11 12.72 0.37
CA ILE A 81 -4.07 13.65 0.98
C ILE A 81 -5.50 13.36 0.53
N GLU A 82 -5.72 13.20 -0.78
CA GLU A 82 -7.05 13.06 -1.38
C GLU A 82 -7.55 11.61 -1.42
N GLY A 83 -6.62 10.66 -1.39
CA GLY A 83 -6.89 9.25 -1.67
C GLY A 83 -6.87 8.97 -3.17
N VAL A 84 -7.00 7.69 -3.54
CA VAL A 84 -7.01 7.23 -4.93
C VAL A 84 -8.14 6.25 -5.15
N SER A 85 -9.03 6.55 -6.08
CA SER A 85 -10.13 5.66 -6.46
C SER A 85 -10.13 5.46 -7.98
N GLY A 86 -10.21 4.19 -8.42
CA GLY A 86 -10.21 3.85 -9.83
C GLY A 86 -9.13 2.84 -10.21
N TYR A 87 -8.80 2.77 -11.50
CA TYR A 87 -7.77 1.86 -11.98
C TYR A 87 -6.39 2.49 -11.88
N VAL A 88 -5.46 1.78 -11.24
CA VAL A 88 -4.05 2.18 -11.17
C VAL A 88 -3.18 1.15 -11.86
N GLY A 89 -2.21 1.61 -12.64
CA GLY A 89 -1.20 0.77 -13.26
C GLY A 89 -0.08 0.44 -12.28
N VAL A 90 0.14 -0.84 -12.00
CA VAL A 90 1.29 -1.33 -11.22
C VAL A 90 2.22 -2.12 -12.12
N VAL A 91 3.51 -1.84 -12.01
CA VAL A 91 4.52 -2.54 -12.81
C VAL A 91 4.95 -3.80 -12.06
N LEU A 92 4.78 -4.94 -12.70
CA LEU A 92 5.22 -6.25 -12.19
C LEU A 92 6.73 -6.46 -12.42
N SER A 93 7.26 -7.50 -11.80
CA SER A 93 8.69 -7.85 -11.91
C SER A 93 9.15 -8.19 -13.33
N ASP A 94 8.25 -8.66 -14.19
CA ASP A 94 8.47 -8.93 -15.61
C ASP A 94 8.35 -7.70 -16.51
N LYS A 95 8.18 -6.50 -15.91
CA LYS A 95 7.95 -5.20 -16.57
C LYS A 95 6.57 -5.07 -17.26
N THR A 96 5.66 -6.00 -17.10
CA THR A 96 4.28 -5.82 -17.53
C THR A 96 3.55 -4.86 -16.62
N THR A 97 2.61 -4.08 -17.17
CA THR A 97 1.77 -3.18 -16.38
C THR A 97 0.42 -3.84 -16.16
N LEU A 98 0.09 -4.06 -14.90
CA LEU A 98 -1.21 -4.57 -14.48
C LEU A 98 -2.06 -3.39 -14.01
N TYR A 99 -3.32 -3.33 -14.45
CA TYR A 99 -4.28 -2.32 -13.99
C TYR A 99 -5.19 -2.94 -12.93
N LEU A 100 -5.10 -2.43 -11.71
CA LEU A 100 -5.92 -2.89 -10.58
C LEU A 100 -6.91 -1.81 -10.19
N LYS A 101 -8.16 -2.19 -9.94
CA LYS A 101 -9.16 -1.29 -9.39
C LYS A 101 -8.93 -1.12 -7.89
N VAL A 102 -8.56 0.07 -7.46
CA VAL A 102 -8.27 0.40 -6.07
C VAL A 102 -9.23 1.42 -5.50
N ASN A 103 -9.39 1.39 -4.19
CA ASN A 103 -10.04 2.44 -3.42
C ASN A 103 -9.20 2.71 -2.16
N ILE A 104 -8.22 3.58 -2.31
CA ILE A 104 -7.30 3.96 -1.24
C ILE A 104 -7.82 5.25 -0.62
N LEU A 105 -8.26 5.16 0.62
CA LEU A 105 -8.81 6.30 1.35
C LEU A 105 -7.72 7.34 1.70
N PRO A 106 -8.11 8.62 1.90
CA PRO A 106 -7.22 9.67 2.37
C PRO A 106 -6.38 9.26 3.59
N GLY A 107 -5.15 9.74 3.64
CA GLY A 107 -4.22 9.47 4.74
C GLY A 107 -3.48 8.12 4.62
N ALA A 108 -3.36 7.57 3.41
CA ALA A 108 -2.52 6.40 3.18
C ALA A 108 -1.04 6.73 3.41
N MET A 109 -0.35 5.85 4.15
CA MET A 109 1.03 6.03 4.56
C MET A 109 1.96 5.06 3.83
N ALA A 110 3.25 5.40 3.78
CA ALA A 110 4.26 4.45 3.31
C ALA A 110 4.21 3.16 4.15
N ASN A 111 4.33 2.01 3.48
CA ASN A 111 4.20 0.66 4.01
C ASN A 111 2.77 0.23 4.42
N ASP A 112 1.75 1.06 4.20
CA ASP A 112 0.37 0.57 4.28
C ASP A 112 0.14 -0.51 3.23
N LYS A 113 -0.65 -1.54 3.59
CA LYS A 113 -0.96 -2.65 2.70
C LYS A 113 -2.46 -2.71 2.45
N PHE A 114 -2.81 -2.83 1.18
CA PHE A 114 -4.20 -2.96 0.74
C PHE A 114 -4.37 -4.27 -0.02
N LYS A 115 -5.40 -5.03 0.33
CA LYS A 115 -5.78 -6.24 -0.39
C LYS A 115 -6.74 -5.88 -1.50
N VAL A 116 -6.45 -6.35 -2.71
CA VAL A 116 -7.33 -6.24 -3.89
C VAL A 116 -7.49 -7.62 -4.49
N GLU A 117 -8.72 -7.95 -4.87
CA GLU A 117 -9.05 -9.21 -5.55
C GLU A 117 -9.55 -8.88 -6.96
N GLU A 118 -8.88 -9.42 -7.96
CA GLU A 118 -9.24 -9.24 -9.37
C GLU A 118 -9.00 -10.55 -10.12
N GLU A 119 -9.94 -10.97 -10.95
CA GLU A 119 -9.86 -12.18 -11.79
C GLU A 119 -9.41 -13.45 -11.03
N ASN A 120 -9.95 -13.70 -9.84
CA ASN A 120 -9.58 -14.82 -8.95
C ASN A 120 -8.14 -14.78 -8.40
N GLN A 121 -7.42 -13.66 -8.57
CA GLN A 121 -6.09 -13.44 -8.01
C GLN A 121 -6.14 -12.42 -6.88
N THR A 122 -5.44 -12.70 -5.78
CA THR A 122 -5.26 -11.76 -4.67
C THR A 122 -3.97 -10.96 -4.86
N TYR A 123 -4.08 -9.64 -4.78
CA TYR A 123 -2.95 -8.71 -4.81
C TYR A 123 -2.82 -8.01 -3.47
N ILE A 124 -1.61 -7.92 -2.96
CA ILE A 124 -1.27 -7.10 -1.78
C ILE A 124 -0.49 -5.89 -2.29
N ILE A 125 -1.16 -4.74 -2.30
CA ILE A 125 -0.57 -3.48 -2.71
C ILE A 125 0.14 -2.88 -1.51
N ASN A 126 1.45 -2.71 -1.61
CA ASN A 126 2.28 -2.02 -0.64
C ASN A 126 2.51 -0.58 -1.10
N ILE A 127 2.12 0.38 -0.28
CA ILE A 127 2.26 1.80 -0.60
C ILE A 127 3.71 2.25 -0.39
N GLN A 128 4.26 2.88 -1.41
CA GLN A 128 5.54 3.59 -1.35
C GLN A 128 5.30 5.08 -1.55
N GLU A 129 6.12 5.90 -0.93
CA GLU A 129 6.06 7.35 -1.09
C GLU A 129 6.86 7.79 -2.30
N LYS A 130 6.24 8.63 -3.14
CA LYS A 130 6.91 9.33 -4.23
C LYS A 130 7.34 10.70 -3.71
N GLN A 131 8.61 11.04 -3.89
CA GLN A 131 9.12 12.37 -3.54
C GLN A 131 8.40 13.45 -4.35
N HIS A 132 8.17 14.60 -3.71
CA HIS A 132 7.60 15.80 -4.32
C HIS A 132 8.61 16.96 -4.20
N ASP A 133 8.76 17.75 -5.26
CA ASP A 133 9.82 18.77 -5.34
C ASP A 133 9.66 19.89 -4.31
N SER A 134 8.45 20.24 -3.94
CA SER A 134 8.13 21.40 -3.09
C SER A 134 7.65 21.01 -1.69
N PHE A 135 7.21 19.77 -1.51
CA PHE A 135 6.60 19.33 -0.25
C PHE A 135 7.27 18.08 0.26
N THR A 136 7.48 18.04 1.57
CA THR A 136 7.93 16.84 2.29
C THR A 136 6.91 16.46 3.35
N ARG A 137 6.84 15.19 3.68
CA ARG A 137 5.92 14.67 4.69
C ARG A 137 6.65 14.42 6.00
N GLN A 138 6.07 14.84 7.11
CA GLN A 138 6.50 14.49 8.46
C GLN A 138 5.32 13.97 9.27
N GLY A 139 5.16 12.64 9.32
CA GLY A 139 3.98 12.02 9.89
C GLY A 139 2.73 12.38 9.08
N PHE A 140 1.73 12.98 9.72
CA PHE A 140 0.52 13.48 9.05
C PHE A 140 0.64 14.95 8.63
N ASN A 141 1.76 15.59 8.89
CA ASN A 141 1.99 16.98 8.50
C ASN A 141 2.72 17.05 7.15
N VAL A 142 2.50 18.16 6.46
CA VAL A 142 3.19 18.52 5.24
C VAL A 142 4.11 19.70 5.53
N ILE A 143 5.31 19.69 4.99
CA ILE A 143 6.30 20.74 5.16
C ILE A 143 6.68 21.27 3.77
N MET A 144 6.71 22.58 3.64
CA MET A 144 7.31 23.28 2.50
C MET A 144 8.33 24.29 2.99
N SER A 145 9.34 24.59 2.17
CA SER A 145 10.28 25.68 2.46
C SER A 145 9.93 26.89 1.62
N ARG A 146 10.00 28.08 2.21
CA ARG A 146 9.75 29.36 1.50
C ARG A 146 10.71 30.43 1.98
N ARG A 147 11.19 31.20 1.01
CA ARG A 147 11.91 32.46 1.27
C ARG A 147 10.91 33.60 1.41
N ILE A 148 11.10 34.44 2.41
CA ILE A 148 10.28 35.63 2.68
C ILE A 148 11.17 36.87 2.75
N ASP A 149 10.66 37.97 2.21
CA ASP A 149 11.36 39.26 2.29
C ASP A 149 11.33 39.78 3.74
N ILE A 150 12.45 40.35 4.20
CA ILE A 150 12.53 40.98 5.53
C ILE A 150 11.48 42.07 5.72
N ILE A 151 11.06 42.75 4.63
CA ILE A 151 10.04 43.77 4.69
C ILE A 151 8.69 43.18 5.10
N ASP A 152 8.32 42.03 4.53
CA ASP A 152 7.08 41.35 4.87
C ASP A 152 7.02 40.98 6.36
N VAL A 153 8.17 40.64 6.93
CA VAL A 153 8.29 40.33 8.37
C VAL A 153 8.19 41.59 9.23
N LEU A 154 8.89 42.68 8.82
CA LEU A 154 8.94 43.94 9.58
C LEU A 154 7.60 44.65 9.57
N CYS A 155 6.89 44.62 8.43
CA CYS A 155 5.58 45.25 8.26
C CYS A 155 4.42 44.38 8.74
N GLY A 156 4.66 43.08 8.99
CA GLY A 156 3.60 42.17 9.38
C GLY A 156 2.66 41.82 8.22
N ASN A 157 3.21 41.77 7.00
CA ASN A 157 2.44 41.52 5.78
C ASN A 157 1.85 40.14 5.71
N THR A 158 0.87 39.97 4.83
CA THR A 158 0.26 38.68 4.54
C THR A 158 0.84 38.12 3.25
N ILE A 159 1.37 36.90 3.31
CA ILE A 159 1.82 36.18 2.13
C ILE A 159 0.77 35.14 1.69
N VAL A 160 0.77 34.79 0.41
CA VAL A 160 -0.05 33.73 -0.13
C VAL A 160 0.82 32.50 -0.33
N VAL A 161 0.40 31.37 0.21
CA VAL A 161 1.04 30.06 0.02
C VAL A 161 0.04 29.10 -0.62
N ILE A 162 0.54 28.22 -1.46
CA ILE A 162 -0.28 27.20 -2.14
C ILE A 162 -0.10 25.89 -1.41
N ASP A 163 -1.20 25.22 -1.04
CA ASP A 163 -1.14 23.89 -0.44
C ASP A 163 -0.88 22.81 -1.51
N PRO A 164 -0.59 21.55 -1.12
CA PRO A 164 -0.33 20.48 -2.09
C PRO A 164 -1.46 20.24 -3.09
N CYS A 165 -2.71 20.54 -2.72
CA CYS A 165 -3.88 20.40 -3.58
C CYS A 165 -4.13 21.64 -4.48
N GLY A 166 -3.18 22.59 -4.51
CA GLY A 166 -3.24 23.78 -5.34
C GLY A 166 -4.10 24.94 -4.77
N GLN A 167 -4.56 24.84 -3.51
CA GLN A 167 -5.40 25.87 -2.90
C GLN A 167 -4.56 26.99 -2.27
N PRO A 168 -4.91 28.26 -2.52
CA PRO A 168 -4.20 29.40 -1.94
C PRO A 168 -4.65 29.65 -0.48
N HIS A 169 -3.67 29.91 0.39
CA HIS A 169 -3.89 30.28 1.79
C HIS A 169 -3.16 31.57 2.13
N LYS A 170 -3.87 32.50 2.76
CA LYS A 170 -3.29 33.73 3.28
C LYS A 170 -2.70 33.47 4.66
N VAL A 171 -1.41 33.74 4.83
CA VAL A 171 -0.68 33.52 6.09
C VAL A 171 -0.02 34.84 6.48
N GLN A 172 -0.33 35.33 7.67
CA GLN A 172 0.29 36.54 8.21
C GLN A 172 1.71 36.23 8.69
N VAL A 173 2.66 37.04 8.23
CA VAL A 173 4.05 36.96 8.66
C VAL A 173 4.23 37.96 9.81
N THR A 174 4.70 37.52 10.94
CA THR A 174 4.91 38.37 12.12
C THR A 174 6.37 38.29 12.59
N ARG A 175 6.79 39.20 13.45
CA ARG A 175 8.12 39.14 14.07
C ARG A 175 8.36 37.81 14.80
N ASN A 176 7.33 37.23 15.42
CA ASN A 176 7.43 35.91 16.06
C ASN A 176 7.72 34.79 15.05
N SER A 177 7.39 34.98 13.76
CA SER A 177 7.72 34.03 12.70
C SER A 177 9.23 33.95 12.45
N LEU A 178 10.00 34.98 12.79
CA LEU A 178 11.48 34.94 12.76
C LEU A 178 12.06 34.03 13.84
N GLU A 179 11.50 34.10 15.05
CA GLU A 179 11.99 33.31 16.18
C GLU A 179 11.69 31.83 16.00
N GLN A 180 10.51 31.52 15.47
CA GLN A 180 10.05 30.15 15.27
C GLN A 180 10.52 29.56 13.92
N SER A 181 10.96 30.39 12.96
CA SER A 181 11.35 30.01 11.60
C SER A 181 10.31 29.16 10.87
N ARG A 182 9.03 29.18 11.35
CA ARG A 182 7.97 28.32 10.85
C ARG A 182 6.59 28.98 10.97
N LEU A 183 5.84 28.97 9.85
CA LEU A 183 4.43 29.34 9.79
C LEU A 183 3.56 28.09 9.70
N ILE A 184 2.27 28.21 10.06
CA ILE A 184 1.36 27.07 10.12
C ILE A 184 0.08 27.41 9.34
N VAL A 185 -0.31 26.48 8.44
CA VAL A 185 -1.65 26.45 7.87
C VAL A 185 -2.38 25.24 8.48
N PRO A 186 -3.36 25.48 9.34
CA PRO A 186 -4.00 24.40 10.08
C PRO A 186 -4.83 23.49 9.17
N ASN A 187 -4.86 22.18 9.47
CA ASN A 187 -5.67 21.16 8.82
C ASN A 187 -5.41 20.99 7.31
N LYS A 188 -4.17 21.30 6.85
CA LYS A 188 -3.74 21.15 5.45
C LYS A 188 -2.66 20.10 5.25
N GLY A 189 -2.57 19.14 6.19
CA GLY A 189 -1.79 17.92 6.08
C GLY A 189 -2.64 16.71 5.71
N LEU A 190 -2.10 15.51 5.91
CA LEU A 190 -2.77 14.23 5.66
C LEU A 190 -3.83 13.94 6.73
N TYR A 191 -4.82 13.13 6.38
CA TYR A 191 -5.84 12.69 7.32
C TYR A 191 -5.34 11.56 8.22
N ASP A 192 -5.31 11.78 9.53
CA ASP A 192 -5.05 10.74 10.54
C ASP A 192 -6.34 9.98 10.84
N ARG A 193 -6.46 8.77 10.31
CA ARG A 193 -7.64 7.90 10.49
C ARG A 193 -7.88 7.51 11.94
N LYS A 194 -6.80 7.39 12.75
CA LYS A 194 -6.90 7.01 14.16
C LYS A 194 -7.44 8.16 14.99
N LYS A 195 -6.94 9.36 14.77
CA LYS A 195 -7.35 10.57 15.50
C LYS A 195 -8.53 11.27 14.86
N LYS A 196 -8.99 10.85 13.68
CA LYS A 196 -10.08 11.45 12.88
C LYS A 196 -9.89 12.95 12.65
N LYS A 197 -8.65 13.37 12.36
CA LYS A 197 -8.30 14.77 12.11
C LYS A 197 -7.21 14.90 11.06
N TYR A 198 -7.15 16.07 10.42
CA TYR A 198 -6.06 16.40 9.52
C TYR A 198 -4.83 16.88 10.28
N GLY A 199 -3.65 16.58 9.74
CA GLY A 199 -2.41 17.23 10.11
C GLY A 199 -2.37 18.69 9.65
N HIS A 200 -1.26 19.36 9.86
CA HIS A 200 -1.05 20.75 9.46
C HIS A 200 -0.07 20.84 8.29
N MET A 201 -0.15 21.93 7.54
CA MET A 201 0.93 22.32 6.65
C MET A 201 1.84 23.31 7.38
N TYR A 202 3.11 22.99 7.46
CA TYR A 202 4.16 23.86 8.00
C TYR A 202 4.94 24.50 6.86
N ILE A 203 5.30 25.75 7.04
CA ILE A 203 6.11 26.49 6.11
C ILE A 203 7.38 26.88 6.84
N ASP A 204 8.47 26.19 6.54
CA ASP A 204 9.79 26.54 7.05
C ASP A 204 10.30 27.74 6.30
N THR A 205 10.48 28.85 7.02
CA THR A 205 10.77 30.15 6.43
C THR A 205 12.26 30.49 6.53
N THR A 206 12.81 30.99 5.44
CA THR A 206 14.13 31.63 5.39
C THR A 206 13.94 33.08 5.02
N VAL A 207 14.42 33.99 5.87
CA VAL A 207 14.29 35.42 5.60
C VAL A 207 15.42 35.86 4.69
N GLU A 208 15.06 36.51 3.58
CA GLU A 208 16.01 37.14 2.67
C GLU A 208 16.16 38.63 3.01
N VAL A 209 17.40 39.00 3.18
CA VAL A 209 17.75 40.43 3.32
C VAL A 209 18.38 40.86 2.01
N PRO A 210 17.79 41.87 1.30
CA PRO A 210 18.37 42.35 0.05
C PRO A 210 19.78 42.90 0.28
N LEU A 211 20.66 42.70 -0.69
CA LEU A 211 21.99 43.35 -0.68
C LEU A 211 21.81 44.85 -0.69
N LEU A 212 22.15 45.48 0.43
CA LEU A 212 21.98 46.92 0.62
C LEU A 212 23.18 47.68 0.01
N ASN A 213 22.98 48.30 -1.15
CA ASN A 213 23.79 49.42 -1.66
C ASN A 213 23.02 50.73 -1.45
N GLU A 214 23.63 51.86 -1.65
CA GLU A 214 23.00 53.19 -1.37
C GLU A 214 21.65 53.35 -2.07
N ASN A 215 21.50 52.91 -3.30
CA ASN A 215 20.25 52.99 -4.05
C ASN A 215 19.19 52.04 -3.45
N ASN A 216 19.58 50.82 -3.10
CA ASN A 216 18.69 49.84 -2.51
C ASN A 216 18.24 50.20 -1.09
N ILE A 217 19.08 50.92 -0.33
CA ILE A 217 18.73 51.43 1.01
C ILE A 217 17.57 52.44 0.91
N ASN A 218 17.63 53.37 -0.04
CA ASN A 218 16.58 54.35 -0.21
C ASN A 218 15.25 53.71 -0.66
N ASP A 219 15.29 52.74 -1.54
CA ASP A 219 14.10 51.96 -1.95
C ASP A 219 13.54 51.12 -0.80
N PHE A 220 14.40 50.52 -0.02
CA PHE A 220 14.01 49.77 1.19
C PHE A 220 13.31 50.70 2.20
N ILE A 221 13.86 51.88 2.45
CA ILE A 221 13.23 52.86 3.37
C ILE A 221 11.88 53.33 2.82
N LYS A 222 11.76 53.57 1.50
CA LYS A 222 10.49 53.94 0.87
C LYS A 222 9.44 52.84 1.04
N ARG A 223 9.78 51.61 0.77
CA ARG A 223 8.86 50.47 0.95
C ARG A 223 8.39 50.33 2.40
N LEU A 224 9.30 50.40 3.38
CA LEU A 224 8.95 50.41 4.80
C LEU A 224 8.01 51.55 5.23
N LYS A 225 8.10 52.73 4.57
CA LYS A 225 7.20 53.87 4.86
C LYS A 225 5.83 53.69 4.22
N ASN A 226 5.76 53.15 3.01
CA ASN A 226 4.50 52.94 2.29
C ASN A 226 3.65 51.80 2.90
N ASP A 227 4.27 50.78 3.43
CA ASP A 227 3.57 49.63 4.04
C ASP A 227 3.08 49.90 5.49
N ARG A 228 3.36 51.11 6.02
CA ARG A 228 2.86 51.55 7.33
C ARG A 228 1.58 52.41 7.26
N ASN A 229 1.14 52.78 6.08
CA ASN A 229 -0.11 53.49 5.82
C ASN A 229 -1.18 52.55 5.31
#